data_923449b91b5c70bba4be7f824266e54e
#
_entry.id   923449b91b5c70bba4be7f824266e54e
#
_cell.length_a   1.000
_cell.length_b   1.000
_cell.length_c   1.000
_cell.angle_alpha   90.00
_cell.angle_beta   90.00
_cell.angle_gamma   90.00
#
_symmetry.space_group_name_H-M   'P 1'
#
loop_
_entity.id
_entity.type
_entity.pdbx_description
1 polymer ?
#
loop_
_entity_poly.entity_id
_entity_poly.type
_entity_poly.pdbx_seq_one_letter_code
_entity_poly.pdbx_strand_id
1 'polypeptide(L)'
;MASNYYAIGYCSYENFELESFNLFEAGVITLEELEAEKDSDVAFKFYTSSKEERDRIVSGFPHLNFELGEEEAKDWDLWWRERQTPVKVSGSLWVKPPWVDFSAPNSSDIVLELEAKTAFGTGEHSSTALAAQLMEGVDFKEKNILDIGTGTGILSLFALKKGAKFAVQTEIDALTIPCLVENFEQNGENSPCAILGFLDSFNEKAKFDIIVCNMIRTEVLPLKKDIERLLANAGEFILSGQLECEKHFILDWFREAGFAVFEEIVSDEWWAARGKAEDIETYE
;
A
#
# COMPACT_ATOMS: atom_id res chain seq x y z
N MET A 1 -11.12 18.63 27.19
CA MET A 1 -10.29 17.60 26.56
C MET A 1 -11.13 16.32 26.59
N ALA A 2 -11.15 15.54 25.53
CA ALA A 2 -11.84 14.28 25.57
C ALA A 2 -11.00 13.28 26.39
N SER A 3 -11.63 12.45 27.23
CA SER A 3 -10.95 11.40 27.98
C SER A 3 -11.32 10.04 27.41
N ASN A 4 -10.34 9.17 27.33
CA ASN A 4 -10.56 7.76 27.04
C ASN A 4 -10.65 7.01 28.36
N TYR A 5 -11.73 6.25 28.54
CA TYR A 5 -11.94 5.38 29.68
C TYR A 5 -11.46 3.98 29.33
N TYR A 6 -10.65 3.36 30.17
CA TYR A 6 -10.14 2.04 29.91
C TYR A 6 -10.40 1.07 31.05
N ALA A 7 -10.36 -0.22 30.72
CA ALA A 7 -10.29 -1.29 31.68
C ALA A 7 -9.18 -2.28 31.28
N ILE A 8 -8.37 -2.69 32.27
CA ILE A 8 -7.39 -3.77 32.13
C ILE A 8 -7.97 -4.98 32.84
N GLY A 9 -8.17 -6.06 32.09
CA GLY A 9 -8.68 -7.32 32.60
C GLY A 9 -7.60 -8.40 32.60
N TYR A 10 -7.80 -9.41 33.43
CA TYR A 10 -6.88 -10.53 33.55
C TYR A 10 -7.66 -11.84 33.47
N CYS A 11 -7.20 -12.78 32.64
CA CYS A 11 -7.73 -14.14 32.57
C CYS A 11 -6.62 -15.15 32.25
N SER A 12 -6.91 -16.46 32.43
CA SER A 12 -5.97 -17.48 32.00
C SER A 12 -5.89 -17.54 30.46
N TYR A 13 -4.74 -17.92 29.91
CA TYR A 13 -4.53 -18.08 28.48
C TYR A 13 -5.57 -19.00 27.81
N GLU A 14 -5.98 -20.07 28.50
CA GLU A 14 -6.99 -21.02 28.02
C GLU A 14 -8.38 -20.37 27.82
N ASN A 15 -8.71 -19.34 28.59
CA ASN A 15 -10.00 -18.65 28.53
C ASN A 15 -9.97 -17.39 27.71
N PHE A 16 -8.80 -16.91 27.27
CA PHE A 16 -8.64 -15.61 26.64
C PHE A 16 -9.47 -15.46 25.35
N GLU A 17 -9.48 -16.49 24.50
CA GLU A 17 -10.28 -16.46 23.25
C GLU A 17 -11.78 -16.33 23.53
N LEU A 18 -12.29 -17.07 24.53
CA LEU A 18 -13.70 -17.03 24.90
C LEU A 18 -14.07 -15.68 25.52
N GLU A 19 -13.24 -15.18 26.42
CA GLU A 19 -13.48 -13.87 27.06
C GLU A 19 -13.37 -12.73 26.08
N SER A 20 -12.43 -12.78 25.14
CA SER A 20 -12.30 -11.81 24.05
C SER A 20 -13.57 -11.77 23.19
N PHE A 21 -14.07 -12.94 22.78
CA PHE A 21 -15.31 -13.03 22.02
C PHE A 21 -16.50 -12.42 22.79
N ASN A 22 -16.64 -12.76 24.06
CA ASN A 22 -17.73 -12.24 24.89
C ASN A 22 -17.64 -10.72 25.09
N LEU A 23 -16.42 -10.16 25.21
CA LEU A 23 -16.17 -8.72 25.30
C LEU A 23 -16.53 -8.00 24.01
N PHE A 24 -16.20 -8.56 22.82
CA PHE A 24 -16.63 -8.02 21.55
C PHE A 24 -18.15 -8.01 21.39
N GLU A 25 -18.85 -9.08 21.81
CA GLU A 25 -20.31 -9.13 21.83
C GLU A 25 -20.92 -8.09 22.80
N ALA A 26 -20.22 -7.75 23.88
CA ALA A 26 -20.63 -6.71 24.81
C ALA A 26 -20.40 -5.28 24.31
N GLY A 27 -19.73 -5.13 23.15
CA GLY A 27 -19.52 -3.85 22.47
C GLY A 27 -18.08 -3.31 22.56
N VAL A 28 -17.12 -4.10 23.02
CA VAL A 28 -15.70 -3.75 22.89
C VAL A 28 -15.33 -3.78 21.41
N ILE A 29 -14.69 -2.73 20.91
CA ILE A 29 -14.28 -2.62 19.49
C ILE A 29 -12.86 -3.12 19.29
N THR A 30 -11.97 -2.84 20.24
CA THR A 30 -10.55 -3.20 20.15
C THR A 30 -10.08 -3.70 21.51
N LEU A 31 -9.30 -4.78 21.48
CA LEU A 31 -8.71 -5.39 22.66
C LEU A 31 -7.21 -5.50 22.42
N GLU A 32 -6.43 -4.89 23.32
CA GLU A 32 -4.98 -4.88 23.30
C GLU A 32 -4.46 -5.91 24.30
N GLU A 33 -3.68 -6.87 23.84
CA GLU A 33 -2.99 -7.81 24.73
C GLU A 33 -1.76 -7.13 25.34
N LEU A 34 -1.62 -7.25 26.65
CA LEU A 34 -0.51 -6.70 27.39
C LEU A 34 0.40 -7.81 27.91
N GLU A 35 1.68 -7.52 28.11
CA GLU A 35 2.59 -8.44 28.80
C GLU A 35 2.10 -8.69 30.22
N ALA A 36 1.85 -9.95 30.55
CA ALA A 36 1.44 -10.35 31.90
C ALA A 36 2.66 -10.70 32.75
N GLU A 37 2.59 -10.41 34.05
CA GLU A 37 3.67 -10.74 35.01
C GLU A 37 3.84 -12.26 35.28
N LYS A 38 2.88 -13.08 34.80
CA LYS A 38 2.90 -14.54 34.97
C LYS A 38 2.68 -15.25 33.65
N ASP A 39 3.47 -16.25 33.36
CA ASP A 39 3.42 -17.07 32.10
C ASP A 39 2.07 -17.77 31.81
N SER A 40 1.14 -17.82 32.78
CA SER A 40 -0.15 -18.51 32.64
C SER A 40 -1.35 -17.58 32.45
N ASP A 41 -1.17 -16.27 32.61
CA ASP A 41 -2.25 -15.29 32.59
C ASP A 41 -2.04 -14.33 31.40
N VAL A 42 -3.15 -13.89 30.82
CA VAL A 42 -3.17 -12.84 29.83
C VAL A 42 -3.75 -11.59 30.45
N ALA A 43 -3.03 -10.48 30.32
CA ALA A 43 -3.54 -9.16 30.62
C ALA A 43 -4.02 -8.53 29.30
N PHE A 44 -5.19 -7.91 29.31
CA PHE A 44 -5.74 -7.25 28.15
C PHE A 44 -6.37 -5.90 28.52
N LYS A 45 -6.31 -4.96 27.60
CA LYS A 45 -6.84 -3.61 27.77
C LYS A 45 -7.84 -3.28 26.68
N PHE A 46 -8.94 -2.65 27.06
CA PHE A 46 -9.86 -2.08 26.10
C PHE A 46 -10.25 -0.65 26.49
N TYR A 47 -10.72 0.10 25.49
CA TYR A 47 -11.13 1.49 25.64
C TYR A 47 -12.60 1.67 25.33
N THR A 48 -13.22 2.67 25.97
CA THR A 48 -14.59 3.09 25.72
C THR A 48 -14.66 4.61 25.60
N SER A 49 -15.69 5.09 24.92
CA SER A 49 -15.93 6.51 24.71
C SER A 49 -16.48 7.23 25.94
N SER A 50 -17.03 6.48 26.91
CA SER A 50 -17.58 7.02 28.15
C SER A 50 -17.36 6.10 29.34
N LYS A 51 -17.36 6.70 30.53
CA LYS A 51 -17.25 5.96 31.79
C LYS A 51 -18.42 5.01 31.99
N GLU A 52 -19.64 5.46 31.63
CA GLU A 52 -20.87 4.67 31.73
C GLU A 52 -20.80 3.41 30.86
N GLU A 53 -20.26 3.51 29.68
CA GLU A 53 -20.08 2.37 28.79
C GLU A 53 -19.07 1.38 29.35
N ARG A 54 -17.91 1.85 29.82
CA ARG A 54 -16.91 1.02 30.47
C ARG A 54 -17.50 0.26 31.64
N ASP A 55 -18.16 0.99 32.56
CA ASP A 55 -18.70 0.42 33.80
C ASP A 55 -19.84 -0.59 33.49
N ARG A 56 -20.62 -0.36 32.41
CA ARG A 56 -21.62 -1.31 31.91
C ARG A 56 -20.98 -2.61 31.43
N ILE A 57 -19.94 -2.50 30.59
CA ILE A 57 -19.22 -3.67 30.08
C ILE A 57 -18.59 -4.47 31.25
N VAL A 58 -17.81 -3.81 32.08
CA VAL A 58 -17.14 -4.44 33.24
C VAL A 58 -18.14 -5.15 34.15
N SER A 59 -19.31 -4.57 34.39
CA SER A 59 -20.33 -5.19 35.26
C SER A 59 -20.92 -6.48 34.69
N GLY A 60 -20.84 -6.66 33.35
CA GLY A 60 -21.24 -7.90 32.68
C GLY A 60 -20.27 -9.07 32.86
N PHE A 61 -19.07 -8.82 33.41
CA PHE A 61 -18.01 -9.82 33.59
C PHE A 61 -17.52 -9.88 35.01
N PRO A 62 -18.38 -10.20 35.99
CA PRO A 62 -18.03 -10.16 37.44
C PRO A 62 -17.00 -11.21 37.83
N HIS A 63 -16.71 -12.17 36.98
CA HIS A 63 -15.69 -13.21 37.18
C HIS A 63 -14.29 -12.77 36.77
N LEU A 64 -14.18 -11.67 36.00
CA LEU A 64 -12.90 -11.08 35.65
C LEU A 64 -12.55 -9.93 36.60
N ASN A 65 -11.27 -9.85 36.94
CA ASN A 65 -10.74 -8.72 37.68
C ASN A 65 -10.34 -7.61 36.74
N PHE A 66 -10.90 -6.40 36.96
CA PHE A 66 -10.58 -5.25 36.15
C PHE A 66 -9.93 -4.13 36.95
N GLU A 67 -8.87 -3.58 36.41
CA GLU A 67 -8.32 -2.29 36.82
C GLU A 67 -8.91 -1.21 35.91
N LEU A 68 -9.56 -0.21 36.50
CA LEU A 68 -10.25 0.84 35.80
C LEU A 68 -9.42 2.12 35.79
N GLY A 69 -9.33 2.77 34.65
CA GLY A 69 -8.60 4.02 34.51
C GLY A 69 -9.26 4.99 33.54
N GLU A 70 -8.70 6.17 33.55
CA GLU A 70 -8.99 7.27 32.62
C GLU A 70 -7.67 7.87 32.20
N GLU A 71 -7.52 8.13 30.94
CA GLU A 71 -6.37 8.84 30.40
C GLU A 71 -6.83 9.93 29.44
N GLU A 72 -6.05 10.96 29.29
CA GLU A 72 -6.32 11.95 28.25
C GLU A 72 -6.40 11.26 26.90
N ALA A 73 -7.46 11.54 26.13
CA ALA A 73 -7.58 11.01 24.79
C ALA A 73 -6.35 11.47 24.00
N LYS A 74 -5.47 10.54 23.70
CA LYS A 74 -4.39 10.81 22.76
C LYS A 74 -5.02 11.08 21.42
N ASP A 75 -4.70 12.21 20.85
CA ASP A 75 -4.90 12.43 19.43
C ASP A 75 -3.91 11.51 18.68
N TRP A 76 -4.39 10.29 18.38
CA TRP A 76 -3.59 9.28 17.70
C TRP A 76 -3.16 9.76 16.32
N ASP A 77 -3.98 10.59 15.66
CA ASP A 77 -3.65 11.17 14.37
C ASP A 77 -2.48 12.15 14.51
N LEU A 78 -2.51 13.02 15.51
CA LEU A 78 -1.41 13.93 15.79
C LEU A 78 -0.15 13.17 16.21
N TRP A 79 -0.30 12.19 17.11
CA TRP A 79 0.81 11.35 17.58
C TRP A 79 1.49 10.59 16.44
N TRP A 80 0.69 10.04 15.52
CA TRP A 80 1.16 9.34 14.33
C TRP A 80 1.87 10.32 13.38
N ARG A 81 1.23 11.46 13.10
CA ARG A 81 1.79 12.50 12.23
C ARG A 81 3.14 13.01 12.70
N GLU A 82 3.32 13.23 14.00
CA GLU A 82 4.58 13.71 14.59
C GLU A 82 5.75 12.71 14.44
N ARG A 83 5.45 11.44 14.19
CA ARG A 83 6.45 10.36 14.08
C ARG A 83 6.77 9.96 12.67
N GLN A 84 6.02 10.43 11.71
CA GLN A 84 6.31 10.15 10.32
C GLN A 84 7.56 10.93 9.88
N THR A 85 8.44 10.24 9.18
CA THR A 85 9.69 10.78 8.66
C THR A 85 9.77 10.55 7.15
N PRO A 86 10.54 11.38 6.42
CA PRO A 86 10.77 11.14 5.02
C PRO A 86 11.43 9.79 4.77
N VAL A 87 10.96 9.07 3.77
CA VAL A 87 11.45 7.74 3.40
C VAL A 87 12.14 7.81 2.05
N LYS A 88 13.35 7.25 1.95
CA LYS A 88 14.03 7.04 0.68
C LYS A 88 13.51 5.76 0.04
N VAL A 89 12.77 5.89 -1.05
CA VAL A 89 12.10 4.76 -1.72
C VAL A 89 13.02 4.10 -2.75
N SER A 90 13.77 4.91 -3.52
CA SER A 90 14.73 4.40 -4.52
C SER A 90 15.95 5.30 -4.62
N GLY A 91 16.78 5.11 -5.63
CA GLY A 91 18.01 5.89 -5.85
C GLY A 91 17.78 7.41 -5.81
N SER A 92 16.74 7.89 -6.49
CA SER A 92 16.39 9.30 -6.60
C SER A 92 15.03 9.68 -6.03
N LEU A 93 14.22 8.72 -5.56
CA LEU A 93 12.88 8.97 -5.07
C LEU A 93 12.82 9.02 -3.54
N TRP A 94 12.28 10.11 -3.03
CA TRP A 94 11.89 10.30 -1.63
C TRP A 94 10.39 10.51 -1.53
N VAL A 95 9.82 10.02 -0.45
CA VAL A 95 8.43 10.30 -0.06
C VAL A 95 8.43 10.95 1.31
N LYS A 96 7.61 11.98 1.47
CA LYS A 96 7.36 12.62 2.76
C LYS A 96 5.87 12.88 2.95
N PRO A 97 5.38 12.92 4.19
CA PRO A 97 4.07 13.47 4.48
C PRO A 97 4.01 14.97 4.16
N PRO A 98 2.83 15.53 3.80
CA PRO A 98 2.69 16.95 3.49
C PRO A 98 3.10 17.92 4.62
N TRP A 99 2.93 17.49 5.87
CA TRP A 99 3.24 18.30 7.08
C TRP A 99 4.70 18.22 7.53
N VAL A 100 5.54 17.43 6.86
CA VAL A 100 6.96 17.29 7.18
C VAL A 100 7.78 18.21 6.28
N ASP A 101 8.54 19.13 6.87
CA ASP A 101 9.52 19.94 6.12
C ASP A 101 10.76 19.09 5.83
N PHE A 102 11.03 18.89 4.54
CA PHE A 102 12.15 18.06 4.08
C PHE A 102 12.62 18.50 2.70
N SER A 103 13.91 18.52 2.55
CA SER A 103 14.59 18.68 1.24
C SER A 103 15.54 17.51 1.03
N ALA A 104 15.46 16.89 -0.14
CA ALA A 104 16.34 15.77 -0.44
C ALA A 104 17.83 16.20 -0.44
N PRO A 105 18.76 15.29 -0.07
CA PRO A 105 20.19 15.59 -0.04
C PRO A 105 20.76 16.01 -1.39
N ASN A 106 20.25 15.44 -2.48
CA ASN A 106 20.67 15.81 -3.84
C ASN A 106 19.58 16.63 -4.52
N SER A 107 19.96 17.69 -5.20
CA SER A 107 19.01 18.57 -5.92
C SER A 107 18.33 17.90 -7.12
N SER A 108 18.87 16.76 -7.58
CA SER A 108 18.29 15.93 -8.64
C SER A 108 17.28 14.90 -8.14
N ASP A 109 17.20 14.72 -6.83
CA ASP A 109 16.26 13.76 -6.25
C ASP A 109 14.83 14.30 -6.35
N ILE A 110 13.90 13.40 -6.56
CA ILE A 110 12.46 13.67 -6.62
C ILE A 110 11.90 13.46 -5.22
N VAL A 111 11.18 14.45 -4.71
CA VAL A 111 10.46 14.37 -3.43
C VAL A 111 8.97 14.41 -3.73
N LEU A 112 8.26 13.35 -3.37
CA LEU A 112 6.81 13.29 -3.45
C LEU A 112 6.21 13.54 -2.07
N GLU A 113 5.18 14.39 -2.04
CA GLU A 113 4.33 14.58 -0.87
C GLU A 113 3.15 13.61 -0.95
N LEU A 114 3.10 12.63 -0.05
CA LEU A 114 2.05 11.61 -0.05
C LEU A 114 1.43 11.45 1.34
N GLU A 115 0.12 11.34 1.34
CA GLU A 115 -0.66 10.87 2.48
C GLU A 115 -1.43 9.61 2.03
N ALA A 116 -1.11 8.45 2.64
CA ALA A 116 -1.69 7.18 2.18
C ALA A 116 -3.13 6.98 2.65
N LYS A 117 -3.51 7.55 3.79
CA LYS A 117 -4.80 7.28 4.43
C LYS A 117 -5.07 5.76 4.50
N THR A 118 -6.02 5.28 3.70
CA THR A 118 -6.36 3.85 3.57
C THR A 118 -5.78 3.20 2.31
N ALA A 119 -5.12 3.97 1.43
CA ALA A 119 -4.55 3.46 0.20
C ALA A 119 -3.19 2.79 0.41
N PHE A 120 -2.87 1.77 -0.38
CA PHE A 120 -1.55 1.16 -0.42
C PHE A 120 -0.56 2.06 -1.17
N GLY A 121 0.74 1.98 -0.84
CA GLY A 121 1.80 2.68 -1.57
C GLY A 121 2.37 3.90 -0.83
N THR A 122 2.74 3.74 0.45
CA THR A 122 3.45 4.76 1.25
C THR A 122 4.90 4.96 0.83
N GLY A 123 5.46 4.01 0.06
CA GLY A 123 6.89 3.94 -0.23
C GLY A 123 7.72 3.15 0.80
N GLU A 124 7.16 2.83 1.96
CA GLU A 124 7.86 2.05 3.02
C GLU A 124 7.92 0.55 2.71
N HIS A 125 6.94 0.04 1.96
CA HIS A 125 6.87 -1.37 1.63
C HIS A 125 7.91 -1.76 0.60
N SER A 126 8.64 -2.87 0.82
CA SER A 126 9.71 -3.36 -0.05
C SER A 126 9.27 -3.51 -1.50
N SER A 127 8.04 -4.00 -1.77
CA SER A 127 7.55 -4.13 -3.15
C SER A 127 7.43 -2.80 -3.87
N THR A 128 7.02 -1.72 -3.19
CA THR A 128 6.94 -0.38 -3.78
C THR A 128 8.33 0.16 -4.06
N ALA A 129 9.28 -0.07 -3.15
CA ALA A 129 10.67 0.30 -3.33
C ALA A 129 11.30 -0.42 -4.53
N LEU A 130 11.05 -1.73 -4.69
CA LEU A 130 11.52 -2.52 -5.83
C LEU A 130 10.96 -2.00 -7.16
N ALA A 131 9.63 -1.71 -7.23
CA ALA A 131 9.04 -1.12 -8.42
C ALA A 131 9.72 0.20 -8.78
N ALA A 132 9.88 1.10 -7.80
CA ALA A 132 10.54 2.38 -8.01
C ALA A 132 12.01 2.23 -8.42
N GLN A 133 12.75 1.25 -7.89
CA GLN A 133 14.13 0.97 -8.28
C GLN A 133 14.23 0.54 -9.75
N LEU A 134 13.34 -0.35 -10.21
CA LEU A 134 13.29 -0.72 -11.64
C LEU A 134 12.93 0.46 -12.52
N MET A 135 12.08 1.36 -12.05
CA MET A 135 11.71 2.59 -12.76
C MET A 135 12.86 3.60 -12.87
N GLU A 136 13.91 3.51 -12.04
CA GLU A 136 15.09 4.40 -12.17
C GLU A 136 15.77 4.27 -13.54
N GLY A 137 15.84 3.06 -14.07
CA GLY A 137 16.46 2.77 -15.36
C GLY A 137 15.58 3.04 -16.58
N VAL A 138 14.36 3.54 -16.39
CA VAL A 138 13.39 3.78 -17.49
C VAL A 138 13.54 5.18 -18.05
N ASP A 139 13.54 5.30 -19.37
CA ASP A 139 13.35 6.59 -20.06
C ASP A 139 11.86 6.90 -20.21
N PHE A 140 11.36 7.76 -19.32
CA PHE A 140 9.96 8.17 -19.31
C PHE A 140 9.63 9.31 -20.26
N LYS A 141 10.64 9.96 -20.84
CA LYS A 141 10.42 11.17 -21.64
C LYS A 141 9.45 10.90 -22.81
N GLU A 142 8.37 11.70 -22.82
CA GLU A 142 7.29 11.62 -23.82
C GLU A 142 6.54 10.27 -23.86
N LYS A 143 6.63 9.45 -22.80
CA LYS A 143 5.99 8.13 -22.71
C LYS A 143 4.61 8.21 -22.07
N ASN A 144 3.70 7.36 -22.57
CA ASN A 144 2.38 7.13 -21.96
C ASN A 144 2.47 5.92 -21.03
N ILE A 145 2.01 6.11 -19.80
CA ILE A 145 2.14 5.14 -18.72
C ILE A 145 0.77 4.62 -18.32
N LEU A 146 0.68 3.33 -18.03
CA LEU A 146 -0.44 2.73 -17.33
C LEU A 146 0.03 2.19 -15.98
N ASP A 147 -0.59 2.66 -14.92
CA ASP A 147 -0.36 2.21 -13.54
C ASP A 147 -1.56 1.38 -13.08
N ILE A 148 -1.35 0.08 -12.93
CA ILE A 148 -2.41 -0.89 -12.61
C ILE A 148 -2.44 -1.13 -11.11
N GLY A 149 -3.58 -0.86 -10.46
CA GLY A 149 -3.70 -0.92 -9.01
C GLY A 149 -2.90 0.21 -8.35
N THR A 150 -3.18 1.43 -8.76
CA THR A 150 -2.32 2.60 -8.50
C THR A 150 -2.19 2.98 -7.03
N GLY A 151 -3.16 2.64 -6.18
CA GLY A 151 -3.17 3.00 -4.76
C GLY A 151 -3.00 4.51 -4.54
N THR A 152 -1.97 4.91 -3.82
CA THR A 152 -1.64 6.33 -3.57
C THR A 152 -1.25 7.12 -4.82
N GLY A 153 -0.94 6.45 -5.93
CA GLY A 153 -0.42 7.07 -7.15
C GLY A 153 1.10 7.28 -7.16
N ILE A 154 1.82 6.73 -6.21
CA ILE A 154 3.28 6.95 -6.05
C ILE A 154 4.06 6.63 -7.34
N LEU A 155 3.78 5.50 -8.00
CA LEU A 155 4.50 5.08 -9.21
C LEU A 155 4.14 5.96 -10.41
N SER A 156 2.87 6.32 -10.57
CA SER A 156 2.42 7.30 -11.55
C SER A 156 3.07 8.67 -11.37
N LEU A 157 3.06 9.19 -10.14
CA LEU A 157 3.68 10.47 -9.81
C LEU A 157 5.18 10.46 -10.07
N PHE A 158 5.86 9.37 -9.70
CA PHE A 158 7.28 9.21 -9.98
C PHE A 158 7.57 9.22 -11.49
N ALA A 159 6.79 8.50 -12.30
CA ALA A 159 6.91 8.51 -13.76
C ALA A 159 6.71 9.92 -14.35
N LEU A 160 5.68 10.65 -13.88
CA LEU A 160 5.41 12.03 -14.33
C LEU A 160 6.57 12.96 -13.98
N LYS A 161 7.11 12.90 -12.76
CA LYS A 161 8.29 13.69 -12.33
C LYS A 161 9.55 13.34 -13.13
N LYS A 162 9.66 12.12 -13.64
CA LYS A 162 10.74 11.69 -14.56
C LYS A 162 10.49 12.08 -16.01
N GLY A 163 9.39 12.78 -16.33
CA GLY A 163 9.10 13.35 -17.65
C GLY A 163 8.14 12.52 -18.51
N ALA A 164 7.39 11.59 -17.91
CA ALA A 164 6.30 10.92 -18.62
C ALA A 164 5.31 11.98 -19.17
N LYS A 165 4.84 11.74 -20.39
CA LYS A 165 3.90 12.66 -21.05
C LYS A 165 2.52 12.57 -20.41
N PHE A 166 2.11 11.38 -20.05
CA PHE A 166 0.79 11.09 -19.54
C PHE A 166 0.81 9.79 -18.73
N ALA A 167 0.07 9.75 -17.63
CA ALA A 167 -0.14 8.54 -16.85
C ALA A 167 -1.64 8.30 -16.66
N VAL A 168 -2.07 7.07 -16.93
CA VAL A 168 -3.41 6.58 -16.61
C VAL A 168 -3.30 5.65 -15.41
N GLN A 169 -4.19 5.82 -14.47
CA GLN A 169 -4.30 5.01 -13.27
C GLN A 169 -5.53 4.13 -13.35
N THR A 170 -5.42 2.86 -12.97
CA THR A 170 -6.59 2.02 -12.72
C THR A 170 -6.64 1.61 -11.26
N GLU A 171 -7.84 1.61 -10.73
CA GLU A 171 -8.11 1.20 -9.34
C GLU A 171 -9.51 0.58 -9.26
N ILE A 172 -9.68 -0.43 -8.42
CA ILE A 172 -10.98 -1.08 -8.21
C ILE A 172 -11.66 -0.63 -6.91
N ASP A 173 -10.88 -0.13 -5.95
CA ASP A 173 -11.40 0.40 -4.70
C ASP A 173 -11.72 1.90 -4.82
N ALA A 174 -13.01 2.22 -4.82
CA ALA A 174 -13.48 3.59 -4.88
C ALA A 174 -13.03 4.46 -3.69
N LEU A 175 -12.70 3.86 -2.55
CA LEU A 175 -12.24 4.57 -1.36
C LEU A 175 -10.82 5.12 -1.52
N THR A 176 -10.06 4.59 -2.45
CA THR A 176 -8.69 5.03 -2.78
C THR A 176 -8.67 6.31 -3.63
N ILE A 177 -9.68 6.52 -4.47
CA ILE A 177 -9.69 7.63 -5.44
C ILE A 177 -9.53 9.02 -4.82
N PRO A 178 -10.20 9.38 -3.69
CA PRO A 178 -9.97 10.68 -3.06
C PRO A 178 -8.51 10.89 -2.64
N CYS A 179 -7.86 9.86 -2.10
CA CYS A 179 -6.46 9.89 -1.72
C CYS A 179 -5.55 10.13 -2.93
N LEU A 180 -5.79 9.41 -4.02
CA LEU A 180 -5.07 9.56 -5.29
C LEU A 180 -5.16 11.01 -5.82
N VAL A 181 -6.35 11.58 -5.84
CA VAL A 181 -6.58 12.96 -6.31
C VAL A 181 -5.80 13.97 -5.45
N GLU A 182 -5.92 13.87 -4.13
CA GLU A 182 -5.22 14.75 -3.20
C GLU A 182 -3.69 14.66 -3.37
N ASN A 183 -3.14 13.46 -3.51
CA ASN A 183 -1.72 13.25 -3.71
C ASN A 183 -1.22 13.89 -5.03
N PHE A 184 -2.00 13.82 -6.10
CA PHE A 184 -1.66 14.48 -7.36
C PHE A 184 -1.64 16.00 -7.19
N GLU A 185 -2.65 16.58 -6.55
CA GLU A 185 -2.74 18.01 -6.29
C GLU A 185 -1.57 18.51 -5.41
N GLN A 186 -1.22 17.77 -4.35
CA GLN A 186 -0.10 18.09 -3.47
C GLN A 186 1.25 18.11 -4.19
N ASN A 187 1.40 17.28 -5.21
CA ASN A 187 2.61 17.23 -6.03
C ASN A 187 2.58 18.18 -7.23
N GLY A 188 1.58 19.06 -7.34
CA GLY A 188 1.45 20.03 -8.41
C GLY A 188 1.19 19.40 -9.79
N GLU A 189 0.69 18.17 -9.81
CA GLU A 189 0.25 17.51 -11.02
C GLU A 189 -1.22 17.82 -11.31
N ASN A 190 -1.61 17.69 -12.58
CA ASN A 190 -3.02 17.75 -12.93
C ASN A 190 -3.77 16.60 -12.27
N SER A 191 -5.10 16.75 -12.15
CA SER A 191 -5.95 15.65 -11.66
C SER A 191 -5.62 14.33 -12.36
N PRO A 192 -5.55 13.21 -11.62
CA PRO A 192 -5.21 11.91 -12.21
C PRO A 192 -6.22 11.51 -13.28
N CYS A 193 -5.76 10.83 -14.32
CA CYS A 193 -6.62 10.16 -15.28
C CYS A 193 -6.99 8.78 -14.74
N ALA A 194 -7.75 8.76 -13.65
CA ALA A 194 -8.10 7.56 -12.94
C ALA A 194 -9.33 6.88 -13.52
N ILE A 195 -9.23 5.58 -13.75
CA ILE A 195 -10.33 4.71 -14.14
C ILE A 195 -10.66 3.82 -12.96
N LEU A 196 -11.85 4.02 -12.39
CA LEU A 196 -12.41 3.10 -11.39
C LEU A 196 -12.99 1.90 -12.13
N GLY A 197 -12.26 0.79 -12.16
CA GLY A 197 -12.66 -0.42 -12.87
C GLY A 197 -11.50 -1.28 -13.34
N PHE A 198 -11.84 -2.22 -14.21
CA PHE A 198 -10.89 -3.19 -14.76
C PHE A 198 -10.32 -2.75 -16.11
N LEU A 199 -9.30 -3.47 -16.59
CA LEU A 199 -8.59 -3.16 -17.83
C LEU A 199 -9.45 -3.37 -19.11
N ASP A 200 -10.55 -4.09 -19.03
CA ASP A 200 -11.54 -4.24 -20.11
C ASP A 200 -12.25 -2.92 -20.46
N SER A 201 -12.17 -1.93 -19.58
CA SER A 201 -12.67 -0.57 -19.83
C SER A 201 -11.92 0.16 -20.97
N PHE A 202 -10.71 -0.28 -21.29
CA PHE A 202 -9.92 0.31 -22.37
C PHE A 202 -10.38 -0.23 -23.73
N ASN A 203 -10.48 0.68 -24.71
CA ASN A 203 -10.72 0.26 -26.09
C ASN A 203 -9.51 -0.48 -26.68
N GLU A 204 -9.73 -1.24 -27.76
CA GLU A 204 -8.70 -2.09 -28.39
C GLU A 204 -7.51 -1.30 -28.98
N LYS A 205 -7.66 0.01 -29.21
CA LYS A 205 -6.60 0.87 -29.75
C LYS A 205 -5.74 1.52 -28.67
N ALA A 206 -6.14 1.40 -27.39
CA ALA A 206 -5.35 1.94 -26.30
C ALA A 206 -3.99 1.23 -26.23
N LYS A 207 -2.91 2.01 -26.20
CA LYS A 207 -1.55 1.51 -26.08
C LYS A 207 -0.74 2.38 -25.15
N PHE A 208 0.07 1.72 -24.31
CA PHE A 208 0.96 2.36 -23.36
C PHE A 208 2.39 1.93 -23.63
N ASP A 209 3.31 2.88 -23.56
CA ASP A 209 4.74 2.61 -23.74
C ASP A 209 5.31 1.84 -22.55
N ILE A 210 4.78 2.11 -21.35
CA ILE A 210 5.20 1.50 -20.12
C ILE A 210 3.95 1.13 -19.32
N ILE A 211 3.91 -0.11 -18.82
CA ILE A 211 2.90 -0.56 -17.86
C ILE A 211 3.62 -0.89 -16.56
N VAL A 212 3.13 -0.34 -15.46
CA VAL A 212 3.63 -0.62 -14.10
C VAL A 212 2.53 -1.28 -13.30
N CYS A 213 2.88 -2.33 -12.55
CA CYS A 213 1.95 -3.07 -11.72
C CYS A 213 2.65 -3.52 -10.44
N ASN A 214 2.17 -3.07 -9.28
CA ASN A 214 2.64 -3.52 -7.97
C ASN A 214 1.49 -4.23 -7.24
N MET A 215 1.26 -5.49 -7.58
CA MET A 215 0.14 -6.31 -7.12
C MET A 215 0.60 -7.72 -6.79
N ILE A 216 -0.13 -8.44 -5.96
CA ILE A 216 0.17 -9.85 -5.67
C ILE A 216 -0.17 -10.76 -6.86
N ARG A 217 0.45 -11.95 -6.88
CA ARG A 217 0.33 -12.92 -7.98
C ARG A 217 -1.11 -13.22 -8.39
N THR A 218 -1.98 -13.44 -7.43
CA THR A 218 -3.39 -13.80 -7.68
C THR A 218 -4.19 -12.71 -8.39
N GLU A 219 -3.76 -11.47 -8.27
CA GLU A 219 -4.41 -10.32 -8.92
C GLU A 219 -3.81 -10.03 -10.30
N VAL A 220 -2.50 -10.22 -10.49
CA VAL A 220 -1.84 -9.90 -11.76
C VAL A 220 -2.02 -11.00 -12.82
N LEU A 221 -2.01 -12.28 -12.43
CA LEU A 221 -2.10 -13.38 -13.40
C LEU A 221 -3.35 -13.32 -14.30
N PRO A 222 -4.55 -12.98 -13.81
CA PRO A 222 -5.73 -12.84 -14.65
C PRO A 222 -5.63 -11.74 -15.71
N LEU A 223 -4.77 -10.73 -15.49
CA LEU A 223 -4.64 -9.55 -16.34
C LEU A 223 -3.76 -9.77 -17.58
N LYS A 224 -3.19 -10.99 -17.77
CA LYS A 224 -2.25 -11.32 -18.85
C LYS A 224 -2.67 -10.78 -20.20
N LYS A 225 -3.87 -11.15 -20.66
CA LYS A 225 -4.37 -10.77 -21.99
C LYS A 225 -4.57 -9.26 -22.17
N ASP A 226 -4.97 -8.59 -21.09
CA ASP A 226 -5.14 -7.16 -21.12
C ASP A 226 -3.80 -6.44 -21.13
N ILE A 227 -2.82 -6.90 -20.37
CA ILE A 227 -1.46 -6.34 -20.39
C ILE A 227 -0.83 -6.53 -21.76
N GLU A 228 -0.90 -7.73 -22.36
CA GLU A 228 -0.46 -8.00 -23.74
C GLU A 228 -1.13 -7.05 -24.74
N ARG A 229 -2.44 -6.89 -24.62
CA ARG A 229 -3.24 -6.04 -25.49
C ARG A 229 -2.92 -4.55 -25.33
N LEU A 230 -2.65 -4.09 -24.12
CA LEU A 230 -2.46 -2.67 -23.79
C LEU A 230 -1.01 -2.22 -23.94
N LEU A 231 -0.04 -3.11 -23.90
CA LEU A 231 1.37 -2.75 -24.09
C LEU A 231 1.63 -2.42 -25.55
N ALA A 232 2.36 -1.32 -25.79
CA ALA A 232 2.80 -0.92 -27.12
C ALA A 232 3.88 -1.88 -27.66
N ASN A 233 4.10 -1.90 -28.98
CA ASN A 233 5.24 -2.59 -29.57
C ASN A 233 6.54 -2.05 -28.97
N ALA A 234 7.44 -2.95 -28.57
CA ALA A 234 8.66 -2.62 -27.84
C ALA A 234 8.42 -1.86 -26.50
N GLY A 235 7.20 -1.90 -25.99
CA GLY A 235 6.85 -1.35 -24.69
C GLY A 235 7.46 -2.17 -23.52
N GLU A 236 7.55 -1.56 -22.36
CA GLU A 236 8.12 -2.18 -21.16
C GLU A 236 7.05 -2.44 -20.12
N PHE A 237 7.17 -3.58 -19.44
CA PHE A 237 6.33 -3.96 -18.33
C PHE A 237 7.16 -4.10 -17.06
N ILE A 238 6.76 -3.41 -16.00
CA ILE A 238 7.38 -3.47 -14.67
C ILE A 238 6.37 -4.12 -13.73
N LEU A 239 6.77 -5.23 -13.16
CA LEU A 239 5.96 -5.98 -12.19
C LEU A 239 6.69 -6.07 -10.86
N SER A 240 5.98 -5.75 -9.79
CA SER A 240 6.41 -5.92 -8.40
C SER A 240 5.24 -6.45 -7.55
N GLY A 241 5.50 -6.69 -6.24
CA GLY A 241 4.48 -7.23 -5.34
C GLY A 241 4.39 -8.76 -5.39
N GLN A 242 5.40 -9.42 -5.95
CA GLN A 242 5.51 -10.87 -6.01
C GLN A 242 6.45 -11.39 -4.93
N LEU A 243 6.16 -12.55 -4.37
CA LEU A 243 7.11 -13.22 -3.49
C LEU A 243 8.22 -13.90 -4.31
N GLU A 244 9.46 -13.90 -3.82
CA GLU A 244 10.59 -14.55 -4.50
C GLU A 244 10.32 -16.04 -4.77
N CYS A 245 9.67 -16.74 -3.84
CA CYS A 245 9.31 -18.15 -4.02
C CYS A 245 8.30 -18.39 -5.15
N GLU A 246 7.58 -17.36 -5.60
CA GLU A 246 6.62 -17.41 -6.70
C GLU A 246 7.22 -17.02 -8.06
N LYS A 247 8.48 -16.56 -8.09
CA LYS A 247 9.18 -16.08 -9.25
C LYS A 247 9.04 -16.96 -10.49
N HIS A 248 9.16 -18.28 -10.34
CA HIS A 248 9.10 -19.21 -11.46
C HIS A 248 7.74 -19.18 -12.19
N PHE A 249 6.62 -19.05 -11.47
CA PHE A 249 5.31 -18.92 -12.09
C PHE A 249 5.18 -17.63 -12.90
N ILE A 250 5.75 -16.56 -12.38
CA ILE A 250 5.71 -15.25 -13.04
C ILE A 250 6.62 -15.22 -14.26
N LEU A 251 7.81 -15.82 -14.20
CA LEU A 251 8.70 -15.93 -15.37
C LEU A 251 8.07 -16.76 -16.50
N ASP A 252 7.36 -17.85 -16.18
CA ASP A 252 6.60 -18.61 -17.15
C ASP A 252 5.48 -17.78 -17.76
N TRP A 253 4.76 -16.99 -16.92
CA TRP A 253 3.74 -16.07 -17.38
C TRP A 253 4.29 -14.99 -18.33
N PHE A 254 5.46 -14.38 -18.01
CA PHE A 254 6.13 -13.43 -18.90
C PHE A 254 6.46 -14.06 -20.25
N ARG A 255 7.06 -15.24 -20.24
CA ARG A 255 7.42 -15.98 -21.47
C ARG A 255 6.21 -16.30 -22.33
N GLU A 256 5.14 -16.79 -21.71
CA GLU A 256 3.89 -17.08 -22.41
C GLU A 256 3.18 -15.84 -22.95
N ALA A 257 3.40 -14.67 -22.33
CA ALA A 257 2.90 -13.39 -22.79
C ALA A 257 3.75 -12.76 -23.89
N GLY A 258 4.85 -13.41 -24.31
CA GLY A 258 5.79 -12.86 -25.31
C GLY A 258 6.61 -11.70 -24.76
N PHE A 259 6.93 -11.74 -23.46
CA PHE A 259 7.81 -10.75 -22.82
C PHE A 259 9.15 -11.36 -22.45
N ALA A 260 10.24 -10.69 -22.80
CA ALA A 260 11.58 -11.01 -22.33
C ALA A 260 11.89 -10.21 -21.07
N VAL A 261 12.13 -10.90 -19.98
CA VAL A 261 12.63 -10.28 -18.74
C VAL A 261 14.12 -10.02 -18.89
N PHE A 262 14.55 -8.80 -18.64
CA PHE A 262 15.96 -8.40 -18.75
C PHE A 262 16.54 -7.76 -17.49
N GLU A 263 15.69 -7.47 -16.50
CA GLU A 263 16.12 -6.93 -15.22
C GLU A 263 15.25 -7.52 -14.11
N GLU A 264 15.89 -7.96 -13.03
CA GLU A 264 15.22 -8.54 -11.86
C GLU A 264 15.91 -8.06 -10.60
N ILE A 265 15.14 -7.80 -9.55
CA ILE A 265 15.64 -7.42 -8.24
C ILE A 265 14.86 -8.11 -7.13
N VAL A 266 15.52 -8.33 -6.00
CA VAL A 266 14.96 -8.95 -4.78
C VAL A 266 15.30 -8.09 -3.58
N SER A 267 14.37 -7.95 -2.66
CA SER A 267 14.59 -7.41 -1.33
C SER A 267 13.68 -8.12 -0.34
N ASP A 268 14.26 -8.64 0.72
CA ASP A 268 13.58 -9.48 1.69
C ASP A 268 12.92 -10.70 0.98
N GLU A 269 11.64 -10.95 1.20
CA GLU A 269 10.87 -11.97 0.49
C GLU A 269 10.29 -11.51 -0.85
N TRP A 270 10.46 -10.23 -1.23
CA TRP A 270 9.84 -9.63 -2.41
C TRP A 270 10.75 -9.65 -3.62
N TRP A 271 10.14 -9.92 -4.77
CA TRP A 271 10.76 -9.93 -6.07
C TRP A 271 10.04 -9.00 -7.05
N ALA A 272 10.79 -8.35 -7.90
CA ALA A 272 10.29 -7.53 -8.98
C ALA A 272 11.07 -7.76 -10.27
N ALA A 273 10.42 -7.54 -11.40
CA ALA A 273 11.01 -7.70 -12.71
C ALA A 273 10.58 -6.59 -13.69
N ARG A 274 11.48 -6.31 -14.63
CA ARG A 274 11.22 -5.50 -15.80
C ARG A 274 11.41 -6.33 -17.05
N GLY A 275 10.40 -6.34 -17.89
CA GLY A 275 10.38 -7.07 -19.15
C GLY A 275 10.02 -6.16 -20.31
N LYS A 276 10.26 -6.63 -21.51
CA LYS A 276 9.96 -5.94 -22.76
C LYS A 276 9.17 -6.87 -23.65
N ALA A 277 8.17 -6.35 -24.36
CA ALA A 277 7.52 -7.11 -25.40
C ALA A 277 8.57 -7.54 -26.44
N GLU A 278 8.62 -8.83 -26.75
CA GLU A 278 9.47 -9.34 -27.83
C GLU A 278 8.92 -8.81 -29.17
N ASP A 279 9.79 -8.29 -30.02
CA ASP A 279 9.42 -7.98 -31.39
C ASP A 279 9.06 -9.31 -32.06
N ILE A 280 7.79 -9.52 -32.34
CA ILE A 280 7.36 -10.62 -33.20
C ILE A 280 7.89 -10.24 -34.58
N GLU A 281 9.12 -10.65 -34.90
CA GLU A 281 9.55 -10.70 -36.31
C GLU A 281 8.53 -11.59 -37.00
N THR A 282 7.64 -10.98 -37.77
CA THR A 282 6.79 -11.68 -38.70
C THR A 282 7.72 -12.31 -39.71
N TYR A 283 8.04 -13.57 -39.52
CA TYR A 283 8.59 -14.40 -40.58
C TYR A 283 7.48 -14.54 -41.61
N GLU A 284 7.52 -13.68 -42.65
CA GLU A 284 6.81 -13.87 -43.91
C GLU A 284 7.47 -14.98 -44.74
#